data_4e8ac1703c378280395131addc05e2f3
#
_entry.id   4e8ac1703c378280395131addc05e2f3
#
_cell.length_a   1.000
_cell.length_b   1.000
_cell.length_c   1.000
_cell.angle_alpha   90.00
_cell.angle_beta   90.00
_cell.angle_gamma   90.00
#
_symmetry.space_group_name_H-M   'P 1'
#
loop_
_entity.id
_entity.type
_entity.pdbx_description
1 polymer ?
#
loop_
_entity_poly.entity_id
_entity_poly.type
_entity_poly.pdbx_seq_one_letter_code
_entity_poly.pdbx_strand_id
1 'polypeptide(L)'
;MEKIVIGEKLENRKYDFRETCFGICVLDNKMLLVKKKGQYLFVGGGLENSETYTECLKREFIEESGYTLSKIEPFVTIDCFWLAAGKWPLETVANFYVVELENKLCEPTEEGHEPEFVEINKVADLLPLPYHKKALELFLNNYKF
;
A
#
# COMPACT_ATOMS: atom_id res chain seq x y z
N MET A 1 -6.71 -15.23 0.41
CA MET A 1 -5.59 -14.36 0.03
C MET A 1 -4.28 -14.98 0.54
N GLU A 2 -3.32 -15.16 -0.33
CA GLU A 2 -2.03 -15.73 0.03
C GLU A 2 -1.30 -14.81 1.03
N LYS A 3 -0.62 -15.43 2.01
CA LYS A 3 0.14 -14.68 3.00
C LYS A 3 1.64 -15.00 2.85
N ILE A 4 2.43 -13.95 2.75
CA ILE A 4 3.88 -14.04 2.64
C ILE A 4 4.50 -13.34 3.84
N VAL A 5 5.53 -13.96 4.43
CA VAL A 5 6.26 -13.40 5.55
C VAL A 5 7.60 -12.91 5.05
N ILE A 6 7.96 -11.66 5.36
CA ILE A 6 9.30 -11.13 5.09
C ILE A 6 9.91 -10.61 6.38
N GLY A 7 11.23 -10.75 6.50
CA GLY A 7 11.93 -10.47 7.73
C GLY A 7 11.82 -11.60 8.72
N GLU A 8 12.47 -11.45 9.86
CA GLU A 8 12.52 -12.46 10.89
C GLU A 8 12.09 -11.89 12.23
N LYS A 9 11.15 -12.59 12.89
CA LYS A 9 10.72 -12.22 14.25
C LYS A 9 11.72 -12.76 15.26
N LEU A 10 12.47 -11.87 15.91
CA LEU A 10 13.44 -12.25 16.94
C LEU A 10 12.76 -12.42 18.29
N GLU A 11 13.09 -13.51 19.02
CA GLU A 11 12.42 -13.89 20.27
C GLU A 11 12.48 -12.84 21.37
N ASN A 12 13.60 -12.14 21.51
CA ASN A 12 13.80 -11.17 22.58
C ASN A 12 13.48 -9.74 22.18
N ARG A 13 12.81 -9.56 21.03
CA ARG A 13 12.48 -8.24 20.53
C ARG A 13 10.98 -8.01 20.56
N LYS A 14 10.57 -6.88 21.09
CA LYS A 14 9.17 -6.48 21.10
C LYS A 14 8.87 -5.68 19.85
N TYR A 15 7.84 -6.11 19.13
CA TYR A 15 7.40 -5.45 17.89
C TYR A 15 6.09 -4.72 18.14
N ASP A 16 6.00 -3.49 17.62
CA ASP A 16 4.72 -2.80 17.57
C ASP A 16 3.97 -3.31 16.34
N PHE A 17 2.73 -3.75 16.55
CA PHE A 17 1.90 -4.34 15.51
C PHE A 17 1.07 -3.30 14.80
N ARG A 18 1.02 -3.40 13.48
CA ARG A 18 0.20 -2.53 12.67
C ARG A 18 -0.43 -3.30 11.52
N GLU A 19 -1.74 -3.13 11.34
CA GLU A 19 -2.47 -3.71 10.23
C GLU A 19 -2.87 -2.63 9.24
N THR A 20 -2.62 -2.87 7.95
CA THR A 20 -2.76 -1.86 6.90
C THR A 20 -3.41 -2.47 5.66
N CYS A 21 -3.98 -1.61 4.82
CA CYS A 21 -4.51 -1.98 3.52
C CYS A 21 -3.98 -1.02 2.46
N PHE A 22 -3.60 -1.55 1.31
CA PHE A 22 -3.10 -0.78 0.18
C PHE A 22 -3.73 -1.26 -1.12
N GLY A 23 -3.87 -0.35 -2.08
CA GLY A 23 -4.41 -0.66 -3.39
C GLY A 23 -3.39 -0.47 -4.50
N ILE A 24 -3.28 -1.46 -5.38
CA ILE A 24 -2.48 -1.38 -6.59
C ILE A 24 -3.44 -1.06 -7.73
N CYS A 25 -3.24 0.09 -8.35
CA CYS A 25 -4.08 0.58 -9.44
C CYS A 25 -3.23 0.86 -10.67
N VAL A 26 -3.61 0.26 -11.80
CA VAL A 26 -2.94 0.50 -13.08
C VAL A 26 -3.91 1.19 -14.03
N LEU A 27 -3.48 2.30 -14.61
CA LEU A 27 -4.23 3.04 -15.60
C LEU A 27 -3.27 3.56 -16.66
N ASP A 28 -3.50 3.21 -17.92
CA ASP A 28 -2.65 3.64 -19.04
C ASP A 28 -1.16 3.37 -18.83
N ASN A 29 -0.84 2.14 -18.40
CA ASN A 29 0.53 1.67 -18.12
C ASN A 29 1.23 2.45 -17.01
N LYS A 30 0.46 3.05 -16.11
CA LYS A 30 0.96 3.78 -14.94
C LYS A 30 0.32 3.25 -13.69
N MET A 31 1.03 3.33 -12.57
CA MET A 31 0.51 2.98 -11.25
C MET A 31 0.26 4.23 -10.43
N LEU A 32 -0.84 4.22 -9.69
CA LEU A 32 -1.14 5.31 -8.77
C LEU A 32 -0.34 5.12 -7.48
N LEU A 33 0.54 6.07 -7.20
CA LEU A 33 1.30 6.14 -5.95
C LEU A 33 0.94 7.42 -5.22
N VAL A 34 1.27 7.47 -3.94
CA VAL A 34 1.16 8.70 -3.16
C VAL A 34 2.53 9.04 -2.60
N LYS A 35 2.90 10.32 -2.68
CA LYS A 35 4.15 10.80 -2.12
C LYS A 35 3.86 11.47 -0.78
N LYS A 36 4.50 10.96 0.28
CA LYS A 36 4.38 11.48 1.64
C LYS A 36 5.78 11.77 2.17
N LYS A 37 6.04 13.00 2.57
CA LYS A 37 7.36 13.39 3.13
C LYS A 37 8.52 12.91 2.26
N GLY A 38 8.37 13.04 0.94
CA GLY A 38 9.40 12.64 0.00
C GLY A 38 9.48 11.14 -0.31
N GLN A 39 8.63 10.32 0.30
CA GLN A 39 8.59 8.87 0.07
C GLN A 39 7.36 8.46 -0.73
N TYR A 40 7.56 7.53 -1.66
CA TYR A 40 6.46 6.98 -2.46
C TYR A 40 5.92 5.70 -1.85
N LEU A 41 4.60 5.57 -1.87
CA LEU A 41 3.87 4.43 -1.32
C LEU A 41 2.69 4.11 -2.25
N PHE A 42 2.22 2.87 -2.23
CA PHE A 42 0.89 2.60 -2.76
C PHE A 42 -0.14 3.32 -1.88
N VAL A 43 -1.27 3.68 -2.47
CA VAL A 43 -2.34 4.35 -1.72
C VAL A 43 -2.90 3.40 -0.68
N GLY A 44 -3.00 3.85 0.54
CA GLY A 44 -3.51 3.06 1.66
C GLY A 44 -2.98 3.53 2.99
N GLY A 45 -3.22 2.74 4.02
CA GLY A 45 -2.77 3.07 5.37
C GLY A 45 -3.33 2.13 6.41
N GLY A 46 -3.22 2.53 7.67
CA GLY A 46 -3.66 1.73 8.81
C GLY A 46 -5.17 1.67 8.98
N LEU A 47 -5.65 0.52 9.46
CA LEU A 47 -7.04 0.40 9.84
C LEU A 47 -7.36 1.31 11.01
N GLU A 48 -8.52 1.93 10.95
CA GLU A 48 -9.08 2.68 12.06
C GLU A 48 -10.22 1.89 12.68
N ASN A 49 -10.58 2.26 13.90
CA ASN A 49 -11.60 1.61 14.75
C ASN A 49 -12.66 0.78 14.02
N SER A 50 -12.57 -0.55 14.14
CA SER A 50 -13.59 -1.48 13.64
C SER A 50 -13.84 -1.45 12.13
N GLU A 51 -12.96 -0.80 11.36
CA GLU A 51 -13.07 -0.82 9.89
C GLU A 51 -12.83 -2.22 9.36
N THR A 52 -13.60 -2.59 8.33
CA THR A 52 -13.22 -3.73 7.50
C THR A 52 -12.07 -3.29 6.58
N TYR A 53 -11.39 -4.25 5.97
CA TYR A 53 -10.30 -3.94 5.04
C TYR A 53 -10.78 -3.07 3.87
N THR A 54 -11.95 -3.39 3.31
CA THR A 54 -12.50 -2.62 2.20
C THR A 54 -12.92 -1.22 2.60
N GLU A 55 -13.45 -1.04 3.80
CA GLU A 55 -13.78 0.28 4.33
C GLU A 55 -12.52 1.14 4.49
N CYS A 56 -11.48 0.56 5.06
CA CYS A 56 -10.18 1.22 5.20
C CYS A 56 -9.63 1.65 3.84
N LEU A 57 -9.65 0.75 2.88
CA LEU A 57 -9.12 1.00 1.55
C LEU A 57 -9.87 2.15 0.85
N LYS A 58 -11.20 2.12 0.91
CA LYS A 58 -12.03 3.18 0.31
C LYS A 58 -11.78 4.54 0.97
N ARG A 59 -11.68 4.57 2.30
CA ARG A 59 -11.39 5.79 3.03
C ARG A 59 -10.03 6.37 2.65
N GLU A 60 -9.01 5.52 2.65
CA GLU A 60 -7.65 5.95 2.31
C GLU A 60 -7.56 6.48 0.87
N PHE A 61 -8.24 5.83 -0.08
CA PHE A 61 -8.22 6.32 -1.47
C PHE A 61 -8.83 7.70 -1.59
N ILE A 62 -9.91 7.97 -0.89
CA ILE A 62 -10.50 9.32 -0.90
C ILE A 62 -9.57 10.33 -0.23
N GLU A 63 -9.02 10.01 0.93
CA GLU A 63 -8.14 10.91 1.67
C GLU A 63 -6.84 11.23 0.91
N GLU A 64 -6.26 10.24 0.27
CA GLU A 64 -4.95 10.38 -0.36
C GLU A 64 -4.98 10.71 -1.85
N SER A 65 -6.02 10.30 -2.56
CA SER A 65 -6.11 10.51 -4.01
C SER A 65 -7.39 11.19 -4.49
N GLY A 66 -8.42 11.21 -3.68
CA GLY A 66 -9.71 11.77 -4.06
C GLY A 66 -10.57 10.85 -4.92
N TYR A 67 -10.14 9.63 -5.17
CA TYR A 67 -10.87 8.68 -6.03
C TYR A 67 -11.71 7.69 -5.24
N THR A 68 -12.90 7.40 -5.77
CA THR A 68 -13.69 6.24 -5.34
C THR A 68 -13.26 5.02 -6.14
N LEU A 69 -13.61 3.84 -5.63
CA LEU A 69 -13.21 2.56 -6.23
C LEU A 69 -14.43 1.82 -6.76
N SER A 70 -14.32 1.29 -8.00
CA SER A 70 -15.37 0.46 -8.61
C SER A 70 -15.12 -1.02 -8.41
N LYS A 71 -13.85 -1.43 -8.24
CA LYS A 71 -13.46 -2.83 -8.10
C LYS A 71 -12.37 -2.96 -7.07
N ILE A 72 -12.50 -3.97 -6.21
CA ILE A 72 -11.51 -4.28 -5.18
C ILE A 72 -11.33 -5.80 -5.17
N GLU A 73 -10.15 -6.28 -5.59
CA GLU A 73 -9.82 -7.70 -5.59
C GLU A 73 -8.69 -7.99 -4.61
N PRO A 74 -8.87 -8.95 -3.69
CA PRO A 74 -7.77 -9.37 -2.82
C PRO A 74 -6.59 -9.87 -3.65
N PHE A 75 -5.38 -9.49 -3.27
CA PHE A 75 -4.19 -9.91 -3.98
C PHE A 75 -3.24 -10.70 -3.08
N VAL A 76 -2.62 -10.05 -2.10
CA VAL A 76 -1.66 -10.70 -1.21
C VAL A 76 -1.61 -10.00 0.13
N THR A 77 -1.40 -10.77 1.21
CA THR A 77 -1.08 -10.23 2.53
C THR A 77 0.39 -10.44 2.79
N ILE A 78 1.10 -9.38 3.14
CA ILE A 78 2.52 -9.45 3.49
C ILE A 78 2.67 -9.11 4.96
N ASP A 79 3.20 -10.07 5.73
CA ASP A 79 3.51 -9.91 7.14
C ASP A 79 4.99 -9.58 7.25
N CYS A 80 5.32 -8.33 7.53
CA CYS A 80 6.67 -7.82 7.46
C CYS A 80 7.22 -7.45 8.84
N PHE A 81 8.32 -8.07 9.22
CA PHE A 81 9.09 -7.71 10.42
C PHE A 81 10.26 -6.83 9.99
N TRP A 82 10.31 -5.59 10.46
CA TRP A 82 11.31 -4.63 9.99
C TRP A 82 11.61 -3.58 11.04
N LEU A 83 12.68 -2.81 10.80
CA LEU A 83 13.09 -1.73 11.68
C LEU A 83 12.77 -0.38 11.02
N ALA A 84 11.75 0.30 11.51
CA ALA A 84 11.41 1.63 11.02
C ALA A 84 12.50 2.62 11.43
N ALA A 85 12.95 3.44 10.48
CA ALA A 85 14.07 4.37 10.65
C ALA A 85 15.34 3.67 11.17
N GLY A 86 15.49 2.36 10.88
CA GLY A 86 16.64 1.57 11.29
C GLY A 86 16.70 1.19 12.77
N LYS A 87 15.67 1.50 13.56
CA LYS A 87 15.73 1.27 15.02
C LYS A 87 14.44 0.83 15.69
N TRP A 88 13.26 1.14 15.13
CA TRP A 88 12.00 0.77 15.78
C TRP A 88 11.45 -0.53 15.20
N PRO A 89 11.39 -1.62 16.02
CA PRO A 89 10.84 -2.88 15.52
C PRO A 89 9.33 -2.80 15.28
N LEU A 90 8.94 -3.09 14.05
CA LEU A 90 7.52 -3.12 13.66
C LEU A 90 7.19 -4.46 13.03
N GLU A 91 5.99 -4.95 13.34
CA GLU A 91 5.34 -5.97 12.55
C GLU A 91 4.21 -5.28 11.78
N THR A 92 4.37 -5.17 10.47
CA THR A 92 3.36 -4.59 9.60
C THR A 92 2.70 -5.70 8.80
N VAL A 93 1.41 -5.91 9.03
CA VAL A 93 0.60 -6.80 8.19
C VAL A 93 -0.05 -5.93 7.14
N ALA A 94 0.44 -6.05 5.90
CA ALA A 94 0.01 -5.23 4.79
C ALA A 94 -0.86 -6.05 3.85
N ASN A 95 -2.14 -5.68 3.74
CA ASN A 95 -3.10 -6.34 2.87
C ASN A 95 -3.20 -5.57 1.56
N PHE A 96 -2.74 -6.18 0.47
CA PHE A 96 -2.74 -5.55 -0.84
C PHE A 96 -3.90 -6.03 -1.68
N TYR A 97 -4.54 -5.07 -2.35
CA TYR A 97 -5.67 -5.31 -3.24
C TYR A 97 -5.34 -4.74 -4.61
N VAL A 98 -5.87 -5.36 -5.66
CA VAL A 98 -5.84 -4.77 -7.00
C VAL A 98 -7.17 -4.05 -7.17
N VAL A 99 -7.11 -2.77 -7.51
CA VAL A 99 -8.30 -1.91 -7.54
C VAL A 99 -8.46 -1.20 -8.87
N GLU A 100 -9.69 -0.82 -9.16
CA GLU A 100 -10.02 0.06 -10.29
C GLU A 100 -10.67 1.32 -9.74
N LEU A 101 -10.25 2.46 -10.29
CA LEU A 101 -10.79 3.76 -9.92
C LEU A 101 -12.15 3.95 -10.58
N GLU A 102 -13.06 4.63 -9.87
CA GLU A 102 -14.39 4.93 -10.41
C GLU A 102 -14.50 6.40 -10.78
N ASN A 103 -14.56 7.27 -9.78
CA ASN A 103 -14.72 8.71 -10.00
C ASN A 103 -13.75 9.50 -9.14
N LYS A 104 -13.25 10.61 -9.69
CA LYS A 104 -12.55 11.58 -8.86
C LYS A 104 -13.58 12.44 -8.16
N LEU A 105 -13.73 12.26 -6.86
CA LEU A 105 -14.74 12.91 -6.04
C LEU A 105 -14.28 14.27 -5.53
N CYS A 106 -12.99 14.39 -5.19
CA CYS A 106 -12.44 15.60 -4.57
C CYS A 106 -10.94 15.63 -4.74
N GLU A 107 -10.29 16.69 -4.31
CA GLU A 107 -8.84 16.71 -4.16
C GLU A 107 -8.47 15.95 -2.89
N PRO A 108 -7.21 15.48 -2.74
CA PRO A 108 -6.77 14.81 -1.52
C PRO A 108 -7.08 15.65 -0.29
N THR A 109 -7.64 15.01 0.73
CA THR A 109 -8.04 15.71 1.95
C THR A 109 -6.94 15.77 2.99
N GLU A 110 -5.92 14.90 2.89
CA GLU A 110 -4.79 14.93 3.81
C GLU A 110 -3.68 15.82 3.27
N GLU A 111 -3.26 16.76 4.10
CA GLU A 111 -2.19 17.68 3.77
C GLU A 111 -0.86 16.93 3.64
N GLY A 112 -0.05 17.30 2.64
CA GLY A 112 1.24 16.68 2.42
C GLY A 112 1.20 15.34 1.67
N HIS A 113 0.03 14.92 1.22
CA HIS A 113 -0.14 13.72 0.41
C HIS A 113 -0.34 14.12 -1.05
N GLU A 114 0.57 13.68 -1.91
CA GLU A 114 0.54 14.02 -3.34
C GLU A 114 0.36 12.76 -4.17
N PRO A 115 -0.85 12.51 -4.73
CA PRO A 115 -1.05 11.38 -5.62
C PRO A 115 -0.37 11.62 -6.97
N GLU A 116 0.20 10.56 -7.55
CA GLU A 116 0.91 10.64 -8.80
C GLU A 116 0.77 9.34 -9.56
N PHE A 117 0.49 9.42 -10.87
CA PHE A 117 0.52 8.26 -11.75
C PHE A 117 1.94 8.12 -12.29
N VAL A 118 2.60 7.01 -11.95
CA VAL A 118 4.00 6.75 -12.29
C VAL A 118 4.08 5.62 -13.28
N GLU A 119 4.90 5.78 -14.33
CA GLU A 119 5.12 4.71 -15.30
C GLU A 119 5.58 3.44 -14.59
N ILE A 120 4.98 2.30 -14.94
CA ILE A 120 5.20 1.03 -14.26
C ILE A 120 6.69 0.69 -14.15
N ASN A 121 7.47 0.92 -15.20
CA ASN A 121 8.89 0.61 -15.20
C ASN A 121 9.75 1.48 -14.28
N LYS A 122 9.17 2.53 -13.70
CA LYS A 122 9.88 3.43 -12.78
C LYS A 122 9.49 3.18 -11.32
N VAL A 123 8.41 2.44 -11.07
CA VAL A 123 7.87 2.28 -9.72
C VAL A 123 8.84 1.58 -8.77
N ALA A 124 9.51 0.53 -9.25
CA ALA A 124 10.43 -0.26 -8.42
C ALA A 124 11.52 0.60 -7.75
N ASP A 125 12.04 1.59 -8.47
CA ASP A 125 13.11 2.45 -7.95
C ASP A 125 12.61 3.51 -6.97
N LEU A 126 11.31 3.72 -6.89
CA LEU A 126 10.72 4.77 -6.05
C LEU A 126 10.20 4.27 -4.71
N LEU A 127 9.86 2.98 -4.60
CA LEU A 127 9.27 2.43 -3.38
C LEU A 127 10.34 2.10 -2.34
N PRO A 128 10.38 2.78 -1.18
CA PRO A 128 11.42 2.50 -0.18
C PRO A 128 11.08 1.35 0.77
N LEU A 129 9.80 1.06 0.99
CA LEU A 129 9.40 0.10 2.02
C LEU A 129 9.40 -1.33 1.51
N PRO A 130 9.92 -2.28 2.33
CA PRO A 130 10.09 -3.67 1.88
C PRO A 130 8.80 -4.37 1.49
N TYR A 131 7.70 -4.13 2.21
CA TYR A 131 6.44 -4.79 1.87
C TYR A 131 5.80 -4.22 0.61
N HIS A 132 6.03 -2.95 0.28
CA HIS A 132 5.60 -2.38 -1.01
C HIS A 132 6.42 -2.95 -2.16
N LYS A 133 7.73 -3.07 -1.99
CA LYS A 133 8.61 -3.66 -3.01
C LYS A 133 8.22 -5.10 -3.30
N LYS A 134 7.92 -5.88 -2.27
CA LYS A 134 7.52 -7.27 -2.44
C LYS A 134 6.18 -7.38 -3.15
N ALA A 135 5.22 -6.54 -2.80
CA ALA A 135 3.93 -6.52 -3.46
C ALA A 135 4.07 -6.18 -4.95
N LEU A 136 4.91 -5.21 -5.28
CA LEU A 136 5.19 -4.86 -6.67
C LEU A 136 5.80 -6.02 -7.44
N GLU A 137 6.81 -6.68 -6.87
CA GLU A 137 7.45 -7.84 -7.48
C GLU A 137 6.43 -8.92 -7.83
N LEU A 138 5.57 -9.27 -6.87
CA LEU A 138 4.54 -10.27 -7.06
C LEU A 138 3.51 -9.83 -8.10
N PHE A 139 3.15 -8.55 -8.09
CA PHE A 139 2.20 -8.01 -9.05
C PHE A 139 2.73 -8.10 -10.48
N LEU A 140 3.98 -7.69 -10.70
CA LEU A 140 4.60 -7.74 -12.02
C LEU A 140 4.80 -9.17 -12.53
N ASN A 141 4.95 -10.14 -11.63
CA ASN A 141 5.07 -11.55 -12.00
C ASN A 141 3.73 -12.18 -12.39
N ASN A 142 2.62 -11.65 -11.87
CA ASN A 142 1.28 -12.23 -12.06
C ASN A 142 0.41 -11.50 -13.07
N TYR A 143 0.74 -10.26 -13.38
CA TYR A 143 -0.03 -9.44 -14.31
C TYR A 143 0.85 -9.01 -15.48
N LYS A 144 0.30 -9.11 -16.70
CA LYS A 144 1.01 -8.71 -17.91
C LYS A 144 0.44 -7.38 -18.43
N PHE A 145 1.32 -6.55 -18.89
CA PHE A 145 0.98 -5.21 -19.39
C PHE A 145 1.48 -5.03 -20.82
#